data_6311f8df49ecba57616a54fdeb9e728d
#
_entry.id   6311f8df49ecba57616a54fdeb9e728d
#
_cell.length_a   1.000
_cell.length_b   1.000
_cell.length_c   1.000
_cell.angle_alpha   90.00
_cell.angle_beta   90.00
_cell.angle_gamma   90.00
#
_symmetry.space_group_name_H-M   'P 1'
#
loop_
_entity.id
_entity.type
_entity.pdbx_description
1 polymer ?
#
loop_
_entity_poly.entity_id
_entity_poly.type
_entity_poly.pdbx_seq_one_letter_code
_entity_poly.pdbx_strand_id
1 'polypeptide(L)'
;MHDHDDEISNESENQTFADIVNARATRRTFLAGGAGVAALSFFGTAPAHATNPNKGPGNNSGKGKGADSGRIGFTSIPLNDGPLPTIAPEYAMSVILPWREKLDGSGESYPYDLTSEQQEKSVGLGHDGMWLFDDEVLCLNQEYGTNFHMFGRNDVRSLEEVRKVQAAHGVTVVALERVGDTYKVKRDRRNRRIHVNTPVEFSGPVAGTSFLTTKIDNHNPKGTVNNCSMGHTPWGTYVTCEENFDQYFGSKDKTWKATDEQKRMSIAGPDEGKEYAWFEYDERFDLAANPNEDQRFGWVVEIDPQKPNQKPIKRTALGRFKHEGATVVEGRGKRVVVYSGDDERNEYIYKFVSAGNWKSLQARGKSPLDEGVLYVAQFKEDGTGVWNELSPRNPKLAHKSLAWIMVNTRAAADIAGATKMDRPEWITVGQNEEMFCTLTNNNATNANPAKGEPGHRPANPAYTDAEGKPVANSDGHIIKWVDADGHTGTTFHWDFFAIAKEVKDENGQMFGSPDGIWADGKGRVFVETDGTQPGKNNDQLLVADQQTAEFK
;
A
#
# COMPACT_ATOMS: atom_id res chain seq x y z
N MET A 1 -9.69 19.05 2.02
CA MET A 1 -8.48 18.22 1.91
C MET A 1 -7.86 18.57 0.57
N HIS A 2 -6.67 19.13 0.52
CA HIS A 2 -5.90 19.10 -0.71
C HIS A 2 -5.35 17.69 -0.80
N ASP A 3 -5.75 17.00 -1.85
CA ASP A 3 -5.21 15.69 -2.18
C ASP A 3 -3.77 15.93 -2.63
N HIS A 4 -2.80 15.75 -1.71
CA HIS A 4 -1.38 15.91 -1.99
C HIS A 4 -0.88 14.88 -3.00
N ASP A 5 -1.65 13.79 -3.19
CA ASP A 5 -1.38 12.77 -4.19
C ASP A 5 -1.64 13.25 -5.62
N ASP A 6 -2.19 14.48 -5.79
CA ASP A 6 -2.40 15.11 -7.09
C ASP A 6 -1.11 15.68 -7.71
N GLU A 7 -0.03 15.86 -6.96
CA GLU A 7 1.23 16.36 -7.46
C GLU A 7 2.03 15.24 -8.15
N ILE A 8 2.63 15.55 -9.30
CA ILE A 8 3.47 14.60 -10.03
C ILE A 8 4.92 14.86 -9.67
N SER A 9 5.52 14.01 -8.86
CA SER A 9 6.95 14.06 -8.55
C SER A 9 7.81 13.32 -9.58
N ASN A 10 7.18 12.45 -10.39
CA ASN A 10 7.87 11.63 -11.38
C ASN A 10 7.90 12.29 -12.76
N GLU A 11 8.97 13.01 -13.06
CA GLU A 11 9.23 13.65 -14.36
C GLU A 11 10.01 12.72 -15.34
N SER A 12 10.26 11.45 -15.01
CA SER A 12 11.02 10.55 -15.87
C SER A 12 10.32 10.31 -17.20
N GLU A 13 11.11 9.99 -18.25
CA GLU A 13 10.64 9.62 -19.60
C GLU A 13 10.11 8.17 -19.69
N ASN A 14 9.94 7.49 -18.55
CA ASN A 14 9.47 6.11 -18.53
C ASN A 14 8.04 5.97 -19.05
N GLN A 15 7.76 4.84 -19.69
CA GLN A 15 6.41 4.51 -20.15
C GLN A 15 5.42 4.49 -19.01
N THR A 16 4.24 5.09 -19.23
CA THR A 16 3.12 4.96 -18.31
C THR A 16 2.43 3.60 -18.51
N PHE A 17 1.74 3.13 -17.49
CA PHE A 17 0.91 1.93 -17.60
C PHE A 17 -0.20 2.11 -18.65
N ALA A 18 -0.78 3.30 -18.73
CA ALA A 18 -1.76 3.66 -19.75
C ALA A 18 -1.22 3.49 -21.19
N ASP A 19 0.05 3.85 -21.44
CA ASP A 19 0.71 3.63 -22.76
C ASP A 19 0.76 2.14 -23.12
N ILE A 20 1.07 1.30 -22.14
CA ILE A 20 1.17 -0.16 -22.30
C ILE A 20 -0.20 -0.76 -22.61
N VAL A 21 -1.23 -0.36 -21.88
CA VAL A 21 -2.61 -0.83 -22.05
C VAL A 21 -3.14 -0.51 -23.44
N ASN A 22 -2.95 0.73 -23.90
CA ASN A 22 -3.42 1.17 -25.21
C ASN A 22 -2.71 0.45 -26.36
N ALA A 23 -1.42 0.26 -26.25
CA ALA A 23 -0.69 -0.52 -27.27
C ALA A 23 -1.18 -1.97 -27.31
N ARG A 24 -1.50 -2.56 -26.17
CA ARG A 24 -2.11 -3.89 -26.06
C ARG A 24 -3.49 -3.96 -26.70
N ALA A 25 -4.37 -2.98 -26.41
CA ALA A 25 -5.70 -2.88 -27.00
C ALA A 25 -5.66 -2.70 -28.51
N THR A 26 -4.80 -1.83 -29.02
CA THR A 26 -4.64 -1.57 -30.46
C THR A 26 -4.20 -2.82 -31.22
N ARG A 27 -3.26 -3.61 -30.67
CA ARG A 27 -2.83 -4.89 -31.29
C ARG A 27 -3.95 -5.93 -31.35
N ARG A 28 -4.80 -6.00 -30.30
CA ARG A 28 -5.95 -6.93 -30.27
C ARG A 28 -7.01 -6.54 -31.32
N THR A 29 -7.30 -5.26 -31.47
CA THR A 29 -8.26 -4.76 -32.47
C THR A 29 -7.78 -5.05 -33.89
N PHE A 30 -6.46 -5.02 -34.16
CA PHE A 30 -5.88 -5.34 -35.47
C PHE A 30 -5.92 -6.83 -35.79
N LEU A 31 -5.90 -7.70 -34.77
CA LEU A 31 -5.93 -9.16 -34.94
C LEU A 31 -7.36 -9.75 -34.95
N ALA A 32 -8.33 -9.01 -34.42
CA ALA A 32 -9.71 -9.43 -34.26
C ALA A 32 -10.67 -8.64 -35.17
N GLY A 33 -10.40 -8.50 -36.44
CA GLY A 33 -11.30 -7.84 -37.39
C GLY A 33 -12.73 -8.36 -37.28
N GLY A 34 -13.56 -7.74 -36.42
CA GLY A 34 -15.01 -7.92 -36.35
C GLY A 34 -15.54 -8.43 -35.01
N ALA A 35 -16.31 -7.55 -34.38
CA ALA A 35 -17.42 -7.78 -33.45
C ALA A 35 -17.13 -8.41 -32.06
N GLY A 36 -17.53 -7.66 -31.02
CA GLY A 36 -17.94 -8.18 -29.72
C GLY A 36 -16.90 -8.04 -28.61
N VAL A 37 -17.19 -7.11 -27.67
CA VAL A 37 -16.51 -7.02 -26.39
C VAL A 37 -16.83 -8.29 -25.60
N ALA A 38 -15.85 -9.18 -25.50
CA ALA A 38 -15.91 -10.32 -24.59
C ALA A 38 -14.77 -10.17 -23.58
N ALA A 39 -15.09 -10.25 -22.30
CA ALA A 39 -14.11 -10.40 -21.24
C ALA A 39 -13.14 -11.53 -21.58
N LEU A 40 -11.87 -11.20 -21.79
CA LEU A 40 -10.87 -12.15 -22.28
C LEU A 40 -10.07 -12.71 -21.12
N SER A 41 -10.47 -13.87 -20.66
CA SER A 41 -9.62 -14.76 -19.89
C SER A 41 -8.51 -15.30 -20.79
N PHE A 42 -7.27 -14.89 -20.52
CA PHE A 42 -6.07 -15.46 -21.14
C PHE A 42 -5.24 -16.20 -20.08
N PHE A 43 -5.67 -17.41 -19.77
CA PHE A 43 -4.72 -18.44 -19.37
C PHE A 43 -4.91 -19.63 -20.30
N GLY A 44 -4.08 -19.69 -21.33
CA GLY A 44 -3.86 -20.89 -22.09
C GLY A 44 -3.39 -21.98 -21.12
N THR A 45 -4.02 -23.13 -21.23
CA THR A 45 -3.77 -24.37 -20.50
C THR A 45 -2.31 -24.57 -20.07
N ALA A 46 -2.08 -24.61 -18.74
CA ALA A 46 -0.86 -25.15 -18.17
C ALA A 46 -0.67 -26.61 -18.66
N PRO A 47 0.57 -27.06 -18.91
CA PRO A 47 0.81 -28.44 -19.27
C PRO A 47 0.35 -29.36 -18.14
N ALA A 48 -0.49 -30.31 -18.48
CA ALA A 48 -1.03 -31.32 -17.60
C ALA A 48 0.11 -32.09 -16.89
N HIS A 49 0.21 -31.96 -15.60
CA HIS A 49 0.97 -32.90 -14.79
C HIS A 49 0.24 -34.25 -14.77
N ALA A 50 0.99 -35.28 -15.11
CA ALA A 50 0.56 -36.65 -15.25
C ALA A 50 -0.34 -37.12 -14.09
N THR A 51 -1.56 -37.50 -14.41
CA THR A 51 -2.49 -38.17 -13.52
C THR A 51 -2.08 -39.63 -13.32
N ASN A 52 -2.00 -40.01 -12.07
CA ASN A 52 -1.83 -41.40 -11.66
C ASN A 52 -3.10 -42.20 -12.00
N PRO A 53 -3.05 -43.28 -12.79
CA PRO A 53 -4.24 -44.03 -13.19
C PRO A 53 -4.55 -45.13 -12.17
N ASN A 54 -5.38 -44.83 -11.17
CA ASN A 54 -6.11 -45.89 -10.45
C ASN A 54 -7.21 -45.31 -9.54
N LYS A 55 -8.39 -45.12 -10.11
CA LYS A 55 -9.70 -45.32 -9.41
C LYS A 55 -10.79 -45.42 -10.47
N GLY A 56 -11.53 -46.50 -10.38
CA GLY A 56 -12.59 -46.89 -11.30
C GLY A 56 -13.87 -46.07 -11.17
N PRO A 57 -14.85 -46.30 -12.07
CA PRO A 57 -15.97 -45.38 -12.30
C PRO A 57 -17.11 -45.59 -11.29
N GLY A 58 -17.44 -44.54 -10.58
CA GLY A 58 -18.68 -44.41 -9.84
C GLY A 58 -19.68 -43.53 -10.60
N ASN A 59 -20.68 -44.17 -11.15
CA ASN A 59 -21.80 -43.55 -11.87
C ASN A 59 -22.69 -42.81 -10.88
N ASN A 60 -22.93 -41.49 -11.05
CA ASN A 60 -24.15 -40.87 -10.53
C ASN A 60 -24.54 -39.66 -11.39
N SER A 61 -25.58 -39.87 -12.16
CA SER A 61 -26.30 -38.88 -12.91
C SER A 61 -27.14 -38.00 -11.98
N GLY A 62 -26.70 -36.77 -11.73
CA GLY A 62 -27.48 -35.72 -11.08
C GLY A 62 -27.48 -34.47 -11.97
N LYS A 63 -28.67 -34.09 -12.47
CA LYS A 63 -28.93 -32.93 -13.29
C LYS A 63 -28.39 -31.66 -12.60
N GLY A 64 -27.51 -30.93 -13.28
CA GLY A 64 -26.97 -29.65 -12.84
C GLY A 64 -28.08 -28.60 -12.66
N LYS A 65 -28.18 -28.11 -11.46
CA LYS A 65 -28.64 -26.74 -11.19
C LYS A 65 -27.44 -25.82 -11.39
N GLY A 66 -27.70 -24.62 -11.92
CA GLY A 66 -26.68 -23.63 -12.25
C GLY A 66 -25.62 -23.48 -11.17
N ALA A 67 -24.41 -23.18 -11.59
CA ALA A 67 -23.30 -22.89 -10.70
C ALA A 67 -23.76 -21.82 -9.71
N ASP A 68 -23.87 -22.24 -8.46
CA ASP A 68 -24.23 -21.37 -7.36
C ASP A 68 -23.05 -20.40 -7.15
N SER A 69 -23.30 -19.10 -7.23
CA SER A 69 -22.39 -18.01 -6.86
C SER A 69 -22.06 -18.01 -5.35
N GLY A 70 -22.00 -19.17 -4.74
CA GLY A 70 -21.96 -19.42 -3.31
C GLY A 70 -20.68 -19.01 -2.58
N ARG A 71 -19.74 -18.33 -3.24
CA ARG A 71 -18.53 -17.83 -2.55
C ARG A 71 -18.78 -16.52 -1.84
N ILE A 72 -19.70 -15.66 -2.35
CA ILE A 72 -20.07 -14.40 -1.74
C ILE A 72 -21.42 -14.60 -1.05
N GLY A 73 -21.41 -14.70 0.27
CA GLY A 73 -22.55 -15.13 1.08
C GLY A 73 -23.52 -14.03 1.50
N PHE A 74 -23.60 -12.90 0.76
CA PHE A 74 -24.51 -11.79 1.05
C PHE A 74 -25.06 -11.15 -0.22
N THR A 75 -26.07 -10.31 -0.05
CA THR A 75 -26.70 -9.52 -1.13
C THR A 75 -26.17 -8.10 -1.11
N SER A 76 -25.84 -7.55 -2.27
CA SER A 76 -25.41 -6.14 -2.38
C SER A 76 -26.49 -5.20 -1.85
N ILE A 77 -26.08 -4.17 -1.12
CA ILE A 77 -26.96 -3.13 -0.62
C ILE A 77 -26.89 -1.89 -1.52
N PRO A 78 -27.93 -1.02 -1.54
CA PRO A 78 -27.86 0.24 -2.25
C PRO A 78 -26.74 1.13 -1.74
N LEU A 79 -26.11 1.88 -2.65
CA LEU A 79 -25.13 2.92 -2.32
C LEU A 79 -25.76 3.96 -1.39
N ASN A 80 -24.96 4.54 -0.53
CA ASN A 80 -25.37 5.46 0.52
C ASN A 80 -24.51 6.73 0.48
N ASP A 81 -25.13 7.87 0.77
CA ASP A 81 -24.47 9.18 0.96
C ASP A 81 -24.66 9.74 2.38
N GLY A 82 -25.14 8.90 3.31
CA GLY A 82 -25.44 9.27 4.69
C GLY A 82 -24.18 9.31 5.60
N PRO A 83 -24.32 9.87 6.82
CA PRO A 83 -23.20 10.07 7.72
C PRO A 83 -22.75 8.80 8.48
N LEU A 84 -23.47 7.69 8.32
CA LEU A 84 -23.17 6.43 9.00
C LEU A 84 -23.01 5.31 7.99
N PRO A 85 -22.09 4.36 8.22
CA PRO A 85 -21.94 3.19 7.38
C PRO A 85 -23.21 2.34 7.39
N THR A 86 -23.58 1.80 6.23
CA THR A 86 -24.63 0.78 6.07
C THR A 86 -23.98 -0.55 5.75
N ILE A 87 -24.56 -1.64 6.25
CA ILE A 87 -24.07 -2.99 6.04
C ILE A 87 -25.18 -3.90 5.53
N ALA A 88 -24.81 -4.96 4.82
CA ALA A 88 -25.75 -5.98 4.39
C ALA A 88 -26.43 -6.65 5.61
N PRO A 89 -27.74 -7.01 5.48
CA PRO A 89 -28.52 -7.49 6.64
C PRO A 89 -28.02 -8.82 7.23
N GLU A 90 -27.18 -9.55 6.51
CA GLU A 90 -26.53 -10.77 6.96
C GLU A 90 -25.39 -10.51 7.96
N TYR A 91 -24.96 -9.26 8.13
CA TYR A 91 -23.87 -8.86 9.03
C TYR A 91 -24.35 -8.03 10.21
N ALA A 92 -23.54 -8.02 11.24
CA ALA A 92 -23.67 -7.10 12.37
C ALA A 92 -22.37 -6.29 12.51
N MET A 93 -22.47 -5.04 12.94
CA MET A 93 -21.34 -4.13 13.14
C MET A 93 -21.20 -3.77 14.62
N SER A 94 -19.97 -3.77 15.11
CA SER A 94 -19.63 -3.23 16.43
C SER A 94 -18.36 -2.40 16.34
N VAL A 95 -18.34 -1.28 17.06
CA VAL A 95 -17.15 -0.43 17.16
C VAL A 95 -16.22 -1.00 18.22
N ILE A 96 -14.97 -1.24 17.85
CA ILE A 96 -13.88 -1.62 18.76
C ILE A 96 -12.74 -0.62 18.61
N LEU A 97 -11.96 -0.41 19.65
CA LEU A 97 -10.77 0.45 19.65
C LEU A 97 -11.02 1.88 19.15
N PRO A 98 -12.02 2.59 19.64
CA PRO A 98 -12.20 3.99 19.25
C PRO A 98 -10.98 4.84 19.66
N TRP A 99 -10.68 5.89 18.88
CA TRP A 99 -9.68 6.88 19.28
C TRP A 99 -9.81 7.28 20.74
N ARG A 100 -8.69 7.39 21.46
CA ARG A 100 -8.58 7.73 22.89
C ARG A 100 -8.92 6.58 23.86
N GLU A 101 -9.35 5.40 23.40
CA GLU A 101 -9.53 4.28 24.32
C GLU A 101 -8.21 3.94 24.99
N LYS A 102 -8.25 3.77 26.32
CA LYS A 102 -7.07 3.44 27.14
C LYS A 102 -6.60 2.01 26.87
N LEU A 103 -5.29 1.84 26.76
CA LEU A 103 -4.69 0.52 26.52
C LEU A 103 -4.50 -0.32 27.80
N ASP A 104 -5.05 0.12 28.93
CA ASP A 104 -4.93 -0.53 30.23
C ASP A 104 -5.97 -1.64 30.50
N GLY A 105 -6.89 -1.85 29.55
CA GLY A 105 -7.97 -2.82 29.67
C GLY A 105 -9.17 -2.36 30.52
N SER A 106 -9.27 -1.07 30.84
CA SER A 106 -10.41 -0.51 31.59
C SER A 106 -11.69 -0.38 30.75
N GLY A 107 -11.55 -0.34 29.41
CA GLY A 107 -12.65 -0.02 28.49
C GLY A 107 -13.08 1.45 28.55
N GLU A 108 -12.28 2.31 29.18
CA GLU A 108 -12.52 3.74 29.26
C GLU A 108 -11.75 4.50 28.17
N SER A 109 -12.25 5.67 27.77
CA SER A 109 -11.54 6.61 26.91
C SER A 109 -11.10 7.85 27.66
N TYR A 110 -9.97 8.44 27.28
CA TYR A 110 -9.61 9.78 27.73
C TYR A 110 -10.57 10.84 27.17
N PRO A 111 -10.69 12.01 27.82
CA PRO A 111 -11.48 13.11 27.28
C PRO A 111 -10.88 13.67 25.97
N TYR A 112 -11.62 14.48 25.23
CA TYR A 112 -11.15 15.06 23.95
C TYR A 112 -9.96 16.01 24.08
N ASP A 113 -9.81 16.65 25.23
CA ASP A 113 -8.71 17.57 25.58
C ASP A 113 -7.50 16.86 26.22
N LEU A 114 -7.37 15.53 25.99
CA LEU A 114 -6.27 14.73 26.54
C LEU A 114 -4.90 15.36 26.22
N THR A 115 -3.92 15.10 27.09
CA THR A 115 -2.53 15.52 26.88
C THR A 115 -1.79 14.59 25.91
N SER A 116 -0.60 15.02 25.41
CA SER A 116 0.26 14.17 24.60
C SER A 116 0.64 12.88 25.34
N GLU A 117 0.96 12.94 26.64
CA GLU A 117 1.27 11.77 27.46
C GLU A 117 0.07 10.79 27.58
N GLN A 118 -1.15 11.30 27.64
CA GLN A 118 -2.36 10.48 27.63
C GLN A 118 -2.59 9.84 26.25
N GLN A 119 -2.31 10.57 25.17
CA GLN A 119 -2.40 10.04 23.82
C GLN A 119 -1.39 8.90 23.58
N GLU A 120 -0.19 8.95 24.14
CA GLU A 120 0.79 7.86 24.11
C GLU A 120 0.31 6.57 24.80
N LYS A 121 -0.73 6.65 25.62
CA LYS A 121 -1.31 5.53 26.40
C LYS A 121 -2.69 5.09 25.90
N SER A 122 -3.11 5.62 24.77
CA SER A 122 -4.43 5.35 24.19
C SER A 122 -4.35 5.06 22.68
N VAL A 123 -5.42 4.49 22.14
CA VAL A 123 -5.59 4.26 20.71
C VAL A 123 -5.42 5.58 19.94
N GLY A 124 -4.70 5.54 18.82
CA GLY A 124 -4.46 6.69 17.94
C GLY A 124 -5.63 7.00 17.02
N LEU A 125 -5.42 7.87 16.06
CA LEU A 125 -6.41 8.36 15.10
C LEU A 125 -6.05 7.93 13.67
N GLY A 126 -7.05 7.75 12.79
CA GLY A 126 -6.84 7.30 11.40
C GLY A 126 -6.47 5.82 11.33
N HIS A 127 -7.44 4.96 11.65
CA HIS A 127 -7.23 3.51 11.60
C HIS A 127 -7.08 3.05 10.16
N ASP A 128 -6.07 2.22 9.93
CA ASP A 128 -5.73 1.66 8.64
C ASP A 128 -5.27 0.20 8.77
N GLY A 129 -4.24 -0.22 8.04
CA GLY A 129 -3.74 -1.59 8.02
C GLY A 129 -3.68 -2.25 9.39
N MET A 130 -4.16 -3.49 9.47
CA MET A 130 -4.22 -4.21 10.74
C MET A 130 -4.05 -5.71 10.57
N TRP A 131 -3.51 -6.36 11.61
CA TRP A 131 -3.42 -7.81 11.65
C TRP A 131 -3.60 -8.35 13.06
N LEU A 132 -4.49 -9.35 13.19
CA LEU A 132 -4.73 -10.05 14.44
C LEU A 132 -3.92 -11.34 14.49
N PHE A 133 -2.93 -11.38 15.38
CA PHE A 133 -2.08 -12.56 15.62
C PHE A 133 -2.73 -13.52 16.61
N ASP A 134 -2.83 -14.81 16.24
CA ASP A 134 -3.30 -15.90 17.10
C ASP A 134 -4.65 -15.63 17.80
N ASP A 135 -5.56 -14.88 17.16
CA ASP A 135 -6.84 -14.42 17.72
C ASP A 135 -6.70 -13.62 19.04
N GLU A 136 -5.51 -13.10 19.34
CA GLU A 136 -5.23 -12.47 20.62
C GLU A 136 -4.58 -11.08 20.53
N VAL A 137 -3.57 -10.88 19.67
CA VAL A 137 -2.84 -9.61 19.62
C VAL A 137 -3.05 -8.91 18.30
N LEU A 138 -3.70 -7.75 18.35
CA LEU A 138 -3.89 -6.89 17.19
C LEU A 138 -2.75 -5.88 17.09
N CYS A 139 -2.15 -5.79 15.91
CA CYS A 139 -1.40 -4.62 15.47
C CYS A 139 -2.29 -3.81 14.55
N LEU A 140 -2.43 -2.52 14.83
CA LEU A 140 -3.34 -1.61 14.14
C LEU A 140 -2.60 -0.32 13.82
N ASN A 141 -2.51 0.03 12.56
CA ASN A 141 -1.95 1.30 12.11
C ASN A 141 -2.88 2.46 12.46
N GLN A 142 -2.28 3.60 12.75
CA GLN A 142 -2.91 4.90 12.81
C GLN A 142 -2.14 5.80 11.83
N GLU A 143 -2.68 5.89 10.65
CA GLU A 143 -2.03 6.52 9.51
C GLU A 143 -1.87 8.02 9.74
N TYR A 144 -2.97 8.74 9.82
CA TYR A 144 -2.95 10.18 10.01
C TYR A 144 -4.13 10.70 10.84
N GLY A 145 -3.92 11.89 11.38
CA GLY A 145 -4.96 12.72 11.97
C GLY A 145 -4.55 14.16 11.86
N THR A 146 -5.23 14.92 10.99
CA THR A 146 -4.91 16.33 10.77
C THR A 146 -5.14 17.17 12.02
N ASN A 147 -4.57 18.37 12.04
CA ASN A 147 -4.82 19.33 13.11
C ASN A 147 -6.33 19.62 13.28
N PHE A 148 -7.09 19.59 12.18
CA PHE A 148 -8.54 19.77 12.23
C PHE A 148 -9.24 18.64 13.00
N HIS A 149 -8.86 17.39 12.76
CA HIS A 149 -9.42 16.25 13.49
C HIS A 149 -9.14 16.33 14.99
N MET A 150 -7.94 16.79 15.36
CA MET A 150 -7.51 16.86 16.76
C MET A 150 -8.05 18.07 17.51
N PHE A 151 -8.22 19.24 16.85
CA PHE A 151 -8.45 20.52 17.49
C PHE A 151 -9.64 21.30 16.92
N GLY A 152 -10.29 20.83 15.84
CA GLY A 152 -11.33 21.56 15.12
C GLY A 152 -10.81 22.80 14.38
N ARG A 153 -9.50 22.87 14.11
CA ARG A 153 -8.79 23.96 13.42
C ARG A 153 -7.54 23.42 12.72
N ASN A 154 -7.07 24.11 11.69
CA ASN A 154 -5.95 23.67 10.87
C ASN A 154 -4.56 24.09 11.40
N ASP A 155 -4.47 24.91 12.43
CA ASP A 155 -3.22 25.37 13.01
C ASP A 155 -2.85 24.62 14.30
N VAL A 156 -1.56 24.44 14.54
CA VAL A 156 -0.98 24.09 15.86
C VAL A 156 -0.45 25.34 16.53
N ARG A 157 -0.46 25.39 17.87
CA ARG A 157 -0.12 26.59 18.63
C ARG A 157 0.96 26.37 19.70
N SER A 158 1.43 25.14 19.84
CA SER A 158 2.46 24.80 20.82
C SER A 158 3.13 23.48 20.50
N LEU A 159 4.31 23.26 21.08
CA LEU A 159 4.99 21.97 21.03
C LEU A 159 4.14 20.84 21.66
N GLU A 160 3.35 21.11 22.69
CA GLU A 160 2.45 20.13 23.31
C GLU A 160 1.37 19.67 22.32
N GLU A 161 0.80 20.58 21.55
CA GLU A 161 -0.15 20.22 20.49
C GLU A 161 0.51 19.38 19.39
N VAL A 162 1.69 19.75 18.93
CA VAL A 162 2.48 18.95 17.99
C VAL A 162 2.76 17.55 18.56
N ARG A 163 3.20 17.44 19.82
CA ARG A 163 3.44 16.15 20.49
C ARG A 163 2.17 15.30 20.58
N LYS A 164 1.02 15.92 20.82
CA LYS A 164 -0.27 15.24 20.85
C LYS A 164 -0.63 14.64 19.48
N VAL A 165 -0.47 15.40 18.39
CA VAL A 165 -0.68 14.92 17.03
C VAL A 165 0.31 13.80 16.70
N GLN A 166 1.60 13.99 16.98
CA GLN A 166 2.65 12.98 16.80
C GLN A 166 2.36 11.67 17.54
N ALA A 167 1.79 11.73 18.74
CA ALA A 167 1.44 10.56 19.53
C ALA A 167 0.17 9.86 19.02
N ALA A 168 -0.68 10.54 18.25
CA ALA A 168 -1.86 9.96 17.64
C ALA A 168 -1.55 9.10 16.38
N HIS A 169 -0.41 9.36 15.72
CA HIS A 169 0.10 8.58 14.59
C HIS A 169 0.80 7.29 15.02
N GLY A 170 1.03 6.39 14.09
CA GLY A 170 1.88 5.21 14.27
C GLY A 170 1.12 3.90 14.41
N VAL A 171 1.47 3.06 15.37
CA VAL A 171 0.90 1.71 15.53
C VAL A 171 0.44 1.47 16.97
N THR A 172 -0.77 0.94 17.13
CA THR A 172 -1.24 0.34 18.39
C THR A 172 -0.98 -1.16 18.36
N VAL A 173 -0.28 -1.67 19.36
CA VAL A 173 -0.21 -3.10 19.65
C VAL A 173 -1.06 -3.36 20.88
N VAL A 174 -2.07 -4.21 20.76
CA VAL A 174 -3.05 -4.42 21.82
C VAL A 174 -3.49 -5.88 21.89
N ALA A 175 -3.54 -6.42 23.10
CA ALA A 175 -4.15 -7.72 23.37
C ALA A 175 -5.66 -7.55 23.49
N LEU A 176 -6.39 -8.41 22.81
CA LEU A 176 -7.84 -8.44 22.78
C LEU A 176 -8.37 -9.72 23.44
N GLU A 177 -9.55 -9.65 24.01
CA GLU A 177 -10.33 -10.81 24.41
C GLU A 177 -11.68 -10.80 23.69
N ARG A 178 -12.11 -11.95 23.23
CA ARG A 178 -13.42 -12.10 22.61
C ARG A 178 -14.52 -12.13 23.66
N VAL A 179 -15.52 -11.27 23.50
CA VAL A 179 -16.69 -11.16 24.40
C VAL A 179 -17.96 -11.25 23.55
N GLY A 180 -18.56 -12.44 23.50
CA GLY A 180 -19.66 -12.74 22.57
C GLY A 180 -19.19 -12.65 21.13
N ASP A 181 -19.80 -11.78 20.34
CA ASP A 181 -19.49 -11.57 18.92
C ASP A 181 -18.59 -10.33 18.67
N THR A 182 -18.00 -9.76 19.73
CA THR A 182 -17.10 -8.61 19.63
C THR A 182 -15.81 -8.84 20.41
N TYR A 183 -14.91 -7.86 20.37
CA TYR A 183 -13.63 -7.87 21.08
C TYR A 183 -13.55 -6.69 22.05
N LYS A 184 -12.77 -6.87 23.13
CA LYS A 184 -12.42 -5.81 24.07
C LYS A 184 -10.94 -5.82 24.37
N VAL A 185 -10.39 -4.66 24.72
CA VAL A 185 -9.00 -4.55 25.18
C VAL A 185 -8.83 -5.33 26.47
N LYS A 186 -7.88 -6.25 26.46
CA LYS A 186 -7.44 -7.01 27.62
C LYS A 186 -6.25 -6.31 28.26
N ARG A 187 -6.21 -6.27 29.59
CA ARG A 187 -5.00 -5.78 30.28
C ARG A 187 -3.84 -6.74 30.03
N ASP A 188 -2.83 -6.27 29.33
CA ASP A 188 -1.65 -7.06 28.95
C ASP A 188 -0.40 -6.18 28.88
N ARG A 189 0.77 -6.77 29.18
CA ARG A 189 2.08 -6.07 29.10
C ARG A 189 2.51 -5.74 27.67
N ARG A 190 1.91 -6.38 26.65
CA ARG A 190 2.19 -6.14 25.23
C ARG A 190 1.52 -4.87 24.72
N ASN A 191 0.48 -4.38 25.41
CA ASN A 191 -0.25 -3.19 25.02
C ASN A 191 0.66 -1.97 25.04
N ARG A 192 0.81 -1.33 23.89
CA ARG A 192 1.69 -0.18 23.72
C ARG A 192 1.36 0.60 22.46
N ARG A 193 1.85 1.84 22.43
CA ARG A 193 1.93 2.68 21.25
C ARG A 193 3.35 2.70 20.72
N ILE A 194 3.45 2.71 19.38
CA ILE A 194 4.66 2.99 18.63
C ILE A 194 4.32 4.17 17.74
N HIS A 195 5.00 5.31 17.92
CA HIS A 195 4.62 6.58 17.32
C HIS A 195 5.85 7.40 16.94
N VAL A 196 5.67 8.58 16.41
CA VAL A 196 6.71 9.49 15.88
C VAL A 196 7.94 9.65 16.79
N ASN A 197 7.76 9.60 18.11
CA ASN A 197 8.83 9.79 19.09
C ASN A 197 9.36 8.49 19.72
N THR A 198 8.87 7.34 19.29
CA THR A 198 9.36 6.03 19.76
C THR A 198 10.79 5.78 19.24
N PRO A 199 11.76 5.41 20.10
CA PRO A 199 13.08 4.99 19.64
C PRO A 199 13.00 3.76 18.72
N VAL A 200 13.65 3.83 17.55
CA VAL A 200 13.71 2.75 16.56
C VAL A 200 15.16 2.38 16.23
N GLU A 201 15.34 1.33 15.45
CA GLU A 201 16.63 0.94 14.88
C GLU A 201 16.53 0.84 13.37
N PHE A 202 17.66 1.01 12.69
CA PHE A 202 17.81 0.74 11.27
C PHE A 202 18.59 -0.54 11.04
N SER A 203 18.23 -1.30 10.02
CA SER A 203 18.99 -2.45 9.55
C SER A 203 19.07 -2.47 8.02
N GLY A 204 19.93 -3.32 7.49
CA GLY A 204 20.13 -3.42 6.05
C GLY A 204 21.14 -2.41 5.48
N PRO A 205 21.13 -2.16 4.15
CA PRO A 205 22.21 -1.49 3.43
C PRO A 205 22.46 -0.02 3.81
N VAL A 206 21.48 0.67 4.38
CA VAL A 206 21.58 2.10 4.74
C VAL A 206 21.98 2.30 6.21
N ALA A 207 21.81 1.27 7.02
CA ALA A 207 22.15 1.33 8.46
C ALA A 207 23.60 1.76 8.69
N GLY A 208 23.81 2.73 9.58
CA GLY A 208 25.13 3.26 9.92
C GLY A 208 25.79 4.16 8.88
N THR A 209 25.10 4.47 7.78
CA THR A 209 25.59 5.44 6.78
C THR A 209 25.30 6.89 7.18
N SER A 210 26.00 7.84 6.52
CA SER A 210 25.78 9.27 6.71
C SER A 210 24.38 9.75 6.28
N PHE A 211 23.68 9.01 5.44
CA PHE A 211 22.30 9.32 5.06
C PHE A 211 21.36 9.42 6.26
N LEU A 212 21.57 8.58 7.28
CA LEU A 212 20.73 8.54 8.47
C LEU A 212 21.29 9.36 9.65
N THR A 213 22.37 10.11 9.45
CA THR A 213 22.95 10.97 10.48
C THR A 213 22.32 12.35 10.44
N THR A 214 21.73 12.77 11.56
CA THR A 214 21.09 14.07 11.68
C THR A 214 21.82 14.95 12.71
N LYS A 215 21.51 16.24 12.71
CA LYS A 215 22.15 17.21 13.59
C LYS A 215 21.63 17.12 15.03
N ILE A 216 20.34 16.85 15.20
CA ILE A 216 19.67 16.88 16.52
C ILE A 216 19.84 15.54 17.24
N ASP A 217 19.38 14.45 16.64
CA ASP A 217 19.38 13.13 17.28
C ASP A 217 20.58 12.24 16.90
N ASN A 218 21.47 12.76 16.04
CA ASN A 218 22.68 12.08 15.57
C ASN A 218 22.38 10.63 15.10
N HIS A 219 22.72 9.61 15.88
CA HIS A 219 22.49 8.19 15.57
C HIS A 219 21.34 7.56 16.37
N ASN A 220 20.46 8.35 16.97
CA ASN A 220 19.33 7.89 17.78
C ASN A 220 18.00 8.14 17.06
N PRO A 221 17.67 7.34 16.04
CA PRO A 221 16.46 7.56 15.27
C PRO A 221 15.20 7.30 16.09
N LYS A 222 14.15 8.03 15.74
CA LYS A 222 12.80 7.87 16.27
C LYS A 222 11.81 7.82 15.10
N GLY A 223 10.69 7.27 15.31
CA GLY A 223 9.61 7.23 14.32
C GLY A 223 8.70 6.08 14.65
N THR A 224 7.63 6.08 14.06
CA THR A 224 7.17 5.98 12.70
C THR A 224 6.05 7.01 12.43
N VAL A 225 5.71 7.25 11.20
CA VAL A 225 4.68 8.23 10.81
C VAL A 225 3.97 7.77 9.55
N ASN A 226 2.73 8.22 9.38
CA ASN A 226 1.88 7.91 8.23
C ASN A 226 1.91 6.41 7.90
N ASN A 227 1.45 5.64 8.86
CA ASN A 227 1.44 4.19 8.78
C ASN A 227 0.14 3.73 8.11
N CYS A 228 0.18 3.58 6.80
CA CYS A 228 -0.93 3.16 5.97
C CYS A 228 -1.13 1.64 6.03
N SER A 229 -0.92 0.94 4.96
CA SER A 229 -1.10 -0.50 4.91
C SER A 229 -0.01 -1.29 5.63
N MET A 230 -0.06 -2.60 5.55
CA MET A 230 0.75 -3.50 6.36
C MET A 230 1.14 -4.79 5.62
N GLY A 231 1.90 -5.62 6.33
CA GLY A 231 2.10 -7.03 6.06
C GLY A 231 2.38 -7.80 7.34
N HIS A 232 2.44 -9.11 7.24
CA HIS A 232 2.87 -9.96 8.34
C HIS A 232 3.84 -11.02 7.83
N THR A 233 4.83 -11.34 8.65
CA THR A 233 5.89 -12.27 8.26
C THR A 233 5.56 -13.71 8.66
N PRO A 234 6.12 -14.72 7.98
CA PRO A 234 5.94 -16.12 8.37
C PRO A 234 6.60 -16.48 9.71
N TRP A 235 7.32 -15.56 10.34
CA TRP A 235 7.88 -15.73 11.69
C TRP A 235 7.14 -14.94 12.77
N GLY A 236 5.96 -14.39 12.45
CA GLY A 236 5.06 -13.80 13.42
C GLY A 236 5.35 -12.35 13.79
N THR A 237 6.03 -11.58 12.94
CA THR A 237 6.16 -10.13 13.10
C THR A 237 5.21 -9.37 12.19
N TYR A 238 4.82 -8.19 12.62
CA TYR A 238 4.07 -7.21 11.85
C TYR A 238 5.03 -6.30 11.10
N VAL A 239 4.72 -5.94 9.87
CA VAL A 239 5.40 -4.90 9.13
C VAL A 239 4.40 -3.80 8.78
N THR A 240 4.72 -2.57 9.16
CA THR A 240 3.93 -1.38 8.86
C THR A 240 4.67 -0.51 7.86
N CYS A 241 3.96 0.25 7.08
CA CYS A 241 4.44 0.97 5.93
C CYS A 241 4.34 2.46 6.15
N GLU A 242 5.46 3.18 6.02
CA GLU A 242 5.49 4.65 6.07
C GLU A 242 5.19 5.18 4.66
N GLU A 243 4.07 5.85 4.49
CA GLU A 243 3.59 6.33 3.19
C GLU A 243 3.85 7.84 3.04
N ASN A 244 2.90 8.72 3.23
CA ASN A 244 2.97 10.17 2.99
C ASN A 244 3.87 10.95 3.98
N PHE A 245 5.08 10.46 4.23
CA PHE A 245 6.04 11.01 5.20
C PHE A 245 6.54 12.42 4.85
N ASP A 246 6.52 12.81 3.59
CA ASP A 246 6.92 14.13 3.08
C ASP A 246 6.10 15.25 3.71
N GLN A 247 4.82 15.05 3.97
CA GLN A 247 3.86 16.02 4.49
C GLN A 247 4.16 16.53 5.90
N TYR A 248 5.14 15.97 6.60
CA TYR A 248 5.50 16.36 7.97
C TYR A 248 6.72 17.26 8.05
N PHE A 249 7.43 17.46 6.93
CA PHE A 249 8.68 18.22 6.85
C PHE A 249 8.48 19.58 6.19
N GLY A 250 9.26 20.54 6.65
CA GLY A 250 9.29 21.88 6.05
C GLY A 250 10.47 22.67 6.58
N SER A 251 10.40 23.99 6.52
CA SER A 251 11.40 24.84 7.16
C SER A 251 10.86 26.22 7.55
N LYS A 252 11.30 26.70 8.70
CA LYS A 252 11.14 28.11 9.10
C LYS A 252 11.98 29.07 8.25
N ASP A 253 13.10 28.59 7.72
CA ASP A 253 13.91 29.35 6.76
C ASP A 253 13.27 29.28 5.37
N LYS A 254 12.56 30.35 4.99
CA LYS A 254 11.90 30.45 3.68
C LYS A 254 12.87 30.56 2.49
N THR A 255 14.18 30.67 2.74
CA THR A 255 15.22 30.64 1.70
C THR A 255 15.79 29.23 1.47
N TRP A 256 15.45 28.27 2.35
CA TRP A 256 15.83 26.88 2.20
C TRP A 256 15.28 26.30 0.89
N LYS A 257 16.07 25.46 0.26
CA LYS A 257 15.69 24.79 -0.99
C LYS A 257 15.90 23.29 -0.85
N ALA A 258 14.89 22.53 -1.23
CA ALA A 258 14.99 21.10 -1.35
C ALA A 258 16.02 20.70 -2.42
N THR A 259 16.75 19.62 -2.18
CA THR A 259 17.61 18.98 -3.19
C THR A 259 16.74 18.29 -4.26
N ASP A 260 17.35 17.89 -5.37
CA ASP A 260 16.62 17.17 -6.42
C ASP A 260 16.14 15.79 -5.90
N GLU A 261 16.94 15.14 -5.03
CA GLU A 261 16.54 13.89 -4.37
C GLU A 261 15.34 14.09 -3.42
N GLN A 262 15.27 15.20 -2.70
CA GLN A 262 14.12 15.53 -1.83
C GLN A 262 12.87 15.82 -2.66
N LYS A 263 12.99 16.60 -3.73
CA LYS A 263 11.87 16.87 -4.66
C LYS A 263 11.35 15.57 -5.29
N ARG A 264 12.26 14.64 -5.64
CA ARG A 264 11.86 13.32 -6.16
C ARG A 264 11.11 12.47 -5.13
N MET A 265 11.17 12.83 -3.85
CA MET A 265 10.38 12.28 -2.74
C MET A 265 9.26 13.22 -2.30
N SER A 266 8.78 14.07 -3.18
CA SER A 266 7.67 15.00 -2.97
C SER A 266 7.92 16.10 -1.93
N ILE A 267 9.15 16.27 -1.45
CA ILE A 267 9.53 17.40 -0.57
C ILE A 267 9.96 18.58 -1.45
N ALA A 268 8.99 19.39 -1.84
CA ALA A 268 9.22 20.44 -2.84
C ALA A 268 9.88 21.70 -2.28
N GLY A 269 9.64 22.05 -1.01
CA GLY A 269 10.16 23.29 -0.44
C GLY A 269 9.86 23.52 1.05
N PRO A 270 10.07 24.75 1.53
CA PRO A 270 9.96 25.05 2.96
C PRO A 270 8.51 25.00 3.50
N ASP A 271 7.51 25.03 2.64
CA ASP A 271 6.10 25.02 3.01
C ASP A 271 5.43 23.64 2.85
N GLU A 272 6.19 22.57 2.50
CA GLU A 272 5.66 21.24 2.24
C GLU A 272 4.81 20.72 3.41
N GLY A 273 5.36 20.62 4.56
CA GLY A 273 4.66 20.14 5.78
C GLY A 273 3.74 21.18 6.45
N LYS A 274 3.21 22.15 5.71
CA LYS A 274 2.43 23.26 6.27
C LYS A 274 1.09 22.81 6.86
N GLU A 275 0.48 21.76 6.36
CA GLU A 275 -0.78 21.25 6.87
C GLU A 275 -0.63 20.78 8.33
N TYR A 276 0.42 20.05 8.64
CA TYR A 276 0.72 19.61 10.00
C TYR A 276 1.51 20.65 10.78
N ALA A 277 2.34 21.43 10.13
CA ALA A 277 3.17 22.51 10.68
C ALA A 277 4.06 22.09 11.86
N TRP A 278 4.51 20.83 11.90
CA TRP A 278 5.36 20.34 13.00
C TRP A 278 6.68 21.08 13.07
N PHE A 279 7.28 21.42 11.92
CA PHE A 279 8.55 22.14 11.84
C PHE A 279 8.52 23.52 12.51
N GLU A 280 7.35 24.10 12.71
CA GLU A 280 7.22 25.41 13.39
C GLU A 280 7.56 25.30 14.89
N TYR A 281 7.29 24.17 15.53
CA TYR A 281 7.46 23.97 16.98
C TYR A 281 8.44 22.85 17.34
N ASP A 282 8.66 21.88 16.44
CA ASP A 282 9.60 20.78 16.64
C ASP A 282 10.73 20.88 15.61
N GLU A 283 11.88 21.40 16.05
CA GLU A 283 13.05 21.62 15.21
C GLU A 283 13.55 20.34 14.49
N ARG A 284 13.16 19.17 14.98
CA ARG A 284 13.45 17.88 14.36
C ARG A 284 12.93 17.82 12.91
N PHE A 285 11.78 18.41 12.64
CA PHE A 285 11.11 18.41 11.33
C PHE A 285 11.44 19.63 10.46
N ASP A 286 12.29 20.55 10.95
CA ASP A 286 12.80 21.68 10.18
C ASP A 286 14.07 21.28 9.41
N LEU A 287 13.95 21.04 8.11
CA LEU A 287 15.04 20.50 7.27
C LEU A 287 16.23 21.48 7.09
N ALA A 288 16.07 22.78 7.27
CA ALA A 288 17.19 23.70 7.32
C ALA A 288 17.97 23.56 8.65
N ALA A 289 17.29 23.33 9.75
CA ALA A 289 17.88 23.14 11.07
C ALA A 289 18.45 21.74 11.27
N ASN A 290 17.73 20.70 10.81
CA ASN A 290 18.02 19.28 11.00
C ASN A 290 18.03 18.49 9.68
N PRO A 291 19.02 18.71 8.80
CA PRO A 291 19.12 17.99 7.53
C PRO A 291 19.14 16.45 7.73
N ASN A 292 18.65 15.71 6.73
CA ASN A 292 18.55 14.25 6.65
C ASN A 292 17.50 13.61 7.58
N GLU A 293 16.73 14.36 8.35
CA GLU A 293 15.67 13.73 9.14
C GLU A 293 14.60 13.10 8.25
N ASP A 294 14.29 13.71 7.09
CA ASP A 294 13.40 13.15 6.09
C ASP A 294 13.85 11.75 5.60
N GLN A 295 15.17 11.52 5.50
CA GLN A 295 15.71 10.23 5.06
C GLN A 295 15.53 9.10 6.09
N ARG A 296 15.09 9.42 7.30
CA ARG A 296 14.73 8.44 8.33
C ARG A 296 13.31 7.90 8.19
N PHE A 297 12.52 8.41 7.25
CA PHE A 297 11.13 8.04 7.00
C PHE A 297 10.92 7.57 5.56
N GLY A 298 9.77 6.93 5.29
CA GLY A 298 9.49 6.28 4.02
C GLY A 298 10.03 4.85 3.95
N TRP A 299 10.01 4.13 5.08
CA TRP A 299 10.52 2.77 5.20
C TRP A 299 9.45 1.80 5.68
N VAL A 300 9.65 0.51 5.39
CA VAL A 300 8.91 -0.57 6.06
C VAL A 300 9.50 -0.79 7.45
N VAL A 301 8.63 -0.83 8.47
CA VAL A 301 9.00 -0.95 9.88
C VAL A 301 8.52 -2.27 10.45
N GLU A 302 9.43 -3.13 10.87
CA GLU A 302 9.11 -4.43 11.49
C GLU A 302 8.93 -4.31 12.99
N ILE A 303 7.83 -4.88 13.50
CA ILE A 303 7.43 -4.87 14.90
C ILE A 303 7.17 -6.30 15.35
N ASP A 304 7.82 -6.75 16.43
CA ASP A 304 7.47 -8.02 17.07
C ASP A 304 6.35 -7.77 18.10
N PRO A 305 5.11 -8.22 17.85
CA PRO A 305 3.99 -7.96 18.76
C PRO A 305 4.17 -8.63 20.12
N GLN A 306 4.92 -9.72 20.20
CA GLN A 306 5.16 -10.50 21.41
C GLN A 306 6.28 -9.93 22.29
N LYS A 307 7.11 -8.99 21.76
CA LYS A 307 8.28 -8.43 22.45
C LYS A 307 8.14 -6.94 22.74
N PRO A 308 7.41 -6.55 23.80
CA PRO A 308 7.10 -5.14 24.08
C PRO A 308 8.31 -4.24 24.30
N ASN A 309 9.46 -4.80 24.70
CA ASN A 309 10.69 -4.05 24.97
C ASN A 309 11.66 -4.00 23.76
N GLN A 310 11.33 -4.70 22.66
CA GLN A 310 12.12 -4.62 21.45
C GLN A 310 11.77 -3.34 20.69
N LYS A 311 12.79 -2.60 20.27
CA LYS A 311 12.59 -1.46 19.39
C LYS A 311 12.09 -1.92 18.02
N PRO A 312 11.18 -1.18 17.39
CA PRO A 312 10.84 -1.38 15.98
C PRO A 312 12.09 -1.21 15.10
N ILE A 313 12.13 -1.94 13.97
CA ILE A 313 13.29 -1.96 13.08
C ILE A 313 12.87 -1.51 11.68
N LYS A 314 13.46 -0.43 11.18
CA LYS A 314 13.29 0.04 9.80
C LYS A 314 14.16 -0.78 8.86
N ARG A 315 13.54 -1.48 7.91
CA ARG A 315 14.17 -2.47 7.01
C ARG A 315 14.61 -1.83 5.69
N THR A 316 15.81 -1.28 5.65
CA THR A 316 16.27 -0.45 4.53
C THR A 316 16.56 -1.20 3.22
N ALA A 317 16.62 -2.52 3.23
CA ALA A 317 16.75 -3.30 2.00
C ALA A 317 15.47 -3.35 1.15
N LEU A 318 14.33 -2.91 1.71
CA LEU A 318 13.05 -2.80 1.01
C LEU A 318 12.91 -1.49 0.21
N GLY A 319 13.90 -0.58 0.28
CA GLY A 319 13.88 0.71 -0.39
C GLY A 319 13.13 1.78 0.39
N ARG A 320 13.30 3.05 -0.01
CA ARG A 320 12.64 4.23 0.55
C ARG A 320 11.73 4.86 -0.50
N PHE A 321 10.45 4.89 -0.23
CA PHE A 321 9.40 5.52 -1.03
C PHE A 321 8.10 5.61 -0.19
N LYS A 322 7.00 6.09 -0.75
CA LYS A 322 5.68 6.09 -0.10
C LYS A 322 5.13 4.66 -0.12
N HIS A 323 5.48 3.88 0.91
CA HIS A 323 5.05 2.49 1.01
C HIS A 323 3.58 2.40 1.35
N GLU A 324 2.77 2.09 0.35
CA GLU A 324 1.35 1.84 0.58
C GLU A 324 1.11 0.49 1.27
N GLY A 325 1.88 -0.52 0.94
CA GLY A 325 1.79 -1.83 1.57
C GLY A 325 3.09 -2.62 1.55
N ALA A 326 3.12 -3.73 2.28
CA ALA A 326 4.24 -4.67 2.30
C ALA A 326 3.72 -6.11 2.35
N THR A 327 3.14 -6.59 1.25
CA THR A 327 2.59 -7.95 1.17
C THR A 327 3.69 -8.97 1.15
N VAL A 328 3.79 -9.75 2.22
CA VAL A 328 4.83 -10.76 2.42
C VAL A 328 4.32 -12.13 2.00
N VAL A 329 5.02 -12.77 1.07
CA VAL A 329 4.71 -14.13 0.62
C VAL A 329 5.93 -15.05 0.77
N GLU A 330 5.68 -16.35 0.99
CA GLU A 330 6.73 -17.38 0.97
C GLU A 330 6.83 -17.93 -0.46
N GLY A 331 7.88 -17.52 -1.19
CA GLY A 331 8.14 -17.99 -2.55
C GLY A 331 8.97 -19.28 -2.59
N ARG A 332 9.40 -19.64 -3.80
CA ARG A 332 10.18 -20.86 -4.07
C ARG A 332 11.41 -20.95 -3.18
N GLY A 333 11.64 -22.13 -2.62
CA GLY A 333 12.77 -22.40 -1.70
C GLY A 333 12.61 -21.73 -0.34
N LYS A 334 11.40 -21.33 0.03
CA LYS A 334 11.08 -20.59 1.26
C LYS A 334 11.85 -19.26 1.37
N ARG A 335 12.08 -18.63 0.23
CA ARG A 335 12.53 -17.25 0.19
C ARG A 335 11.35 -16.33 0.47
N VAL A 336 11.57 -15.31 1.25
CA VAL A 336 10.56 -14.29 1.48
C VAL A 336 10.57 -13.32 0.31
N VAL A 337 9.39 -13.02 -0.19
CA VAL A 337 9.16 -12.00 -1.21
C VAL A 337 8.22 -10.96 -0.62
N VAL A 338 8.53 -9.68 -0.81
CA VAL A 338 7.68 -8.56 -0.36
C VAL A 338 7.33 -7.72 -1.57
N TYR A 339 6.04 -7.49 -1.77
CA TYR A 339 5.52 -6.59 -2.80
C TYR A 339 5.01 -5.31 -2.15
N SER A 340 5.23 -4.18 -2.81
CA SER A 340 4.84 -2.86 -2.31
C SER A 340 4.44 -1.94 -3.45
N GLY A 341 3.33 -1.22 -3.31
CA GLY A 341 2.97 -0.07 -4.10
C GLY A 341 3.66 1.19 -3.59
N ASP A 342 3.92 2.14 -4.46
CA ASP A 342 4.38 3.50 -4.13
C ASP A 342 3.26 4.44 -4.51
N ASP A 343 2.44 4.85 -3.51
CA ASP A 343 1.23 5.60 -3.79
C ASP A 343 1.53 7.05 -4.12
N GLU A 344 1.65 7.27 -5.39
CA GLU A 344 1.63 8.60 -6.02
C GLU A 344 1.43 8.41 -7.52
N ARG A 345 0.84 9.38 -8.20
CA ARG A 345 0.64 9.30 -9.65
C ARG A 345 1.96 9.17 -10.38
N ASN A 346 2.03 8.17 -11.28
CA ASN A 346 3.22 7.80 -12.05
C ASN A 346 4.36 7.16 -11.25
N GLU A 347 4.11 6.75 -10.02
CA GLU A 347 5.07 5.96 -9.24
C GLU A 347 4.95 4.46 -9.54
N TYR A 348 5.62 3.61 -8.80
CA TYR A 348 6.02 2.30 -9.24
C TYR A 348 5.53 1.17 -8.33
N ILE A 349 5.57 -0.05 -8.85
CA ILE A 349 5.39 -1.28 -8.07
C ILE A 349 6.75 -1.93 -7.86
N TYR A 350 7.05 -2.29 -6.62
CA TYR A 350 8.33 -2.88 -6.21
C TYR A 350 8.17 -4.32 -5.72
N LYS A 351 9.27 -5.08 -5.82
CA LYS A 351 9.38 -6.43 -5.30
C LYS A 351 10.75 -6.65 -4.66
N PHE A 352 10.76 -7.06 -3.41
CA PHE A 352 11.97 -7.54 -2.74
C PHE A 352 11.98 -9.07 -2.69
N VAL A 353 13.16 -9.69 -2.89
CA VAL A 353 13.33 -11.14 -2.79
C VAL A 353 14.52 -11.44 -1.88
N SER A 354 14.28 -12.15 -0.76
CA SER A 354 15.34 -12.50 0.19
C SER A 354 16.43 -13.37 -0.43
N ALA A 355 17.68 -13.24 0.06
CA ALA A 355 18.85 -13.95 -0.47
C ALA A 355 18.78 -15.47 -0.32
N GLY A 356 17.94 -15.98 0.58
CA GLY A 356 17.82 -17.41 0.85
C GLY A 356 16.58 -17.78 1.64
N ASN A 357 16.48 -19.04 1.99
CA ASN A 357 15.44 -19.57 2.87
C ASN A 357 15.42 -18.78 4.19
N TRP A 358 14.25 -18.26 4.56
CA TRP A 358 14.11 -17.37 5.71
C TRP A 358 14.47 -18.04 7.05
N LYS A 359 14.13 -19.33 7.24
CA LYS A 359 14.51 -20.07 8.45
C LYS A 359 16.02 -20.22 8.57
N SER A 360 16.69 -20.46 7.43
CA SER A 360 18.14 -20.58 7.38
C SER A 360 18.86 -19.25 7.63
N LEU A 361 18.29 -18.13 7.19
CA LEU A 361 18.80 -16.79 7.49
C LEU A 361 18.69 -16.49 8.97
N GLN A 362 17.51 -16.68 9.55
CA GLN A 362 17.28 -16.45 10.99
C GLN A 362 18.14 -17.36 11.88
N ALA A 363 18.33 -18.63 11.50
CA ALA A 363 19.22 -19.55 12.24
C ALA A 363 20.69 -19.07 12.26
N ARG A 364 21.08 -18.18 11.35
CA ARG A 364 22.39 -17.53 11.30
C ARG A 364 22.39 -16.13 11.92
N GLY A 365 21.31 -15.72 12.59
CA GLY A 365 21.16 -14.39 13.18
C GLY A 365 20.98 -13.26 12.17
N LYS A 366 20.54 -13.59 10.94
CA LYS A 366 20.29 -12.62 9.87
C LYS A 366 18.78 -12.43 9.65
N SER A 367 18.36 -11.20 9.39
CA SER A 367 16.99 -10.96 9.00
C SER A 367 16.79 -11.29 7.51
N PRO A 368 15.72 -12.03 7.17
CA PRO A 368 15.34 -12.22 5.77
C PRO A 368 14.96 -10.92 5.04
N LEU A 369 14.63 -9.85 5.76
CA LEU A 369 14.28 -8.54 5.22
C LEU A 369 15.50 -7.59 5.06
N ASP A 370 16.70 -8.02 5.45
CA ASP A 370 17.94 -7.26 5.28
C ASP A 370 18.83 -7.82 4.17
N GLU A 371 18.70 -9.12 3.90
CA GLU A 371 19.54 -9.86 2.96
C GLU A 371 18.72 -10.25 1.74
N GLY A 372 18.81 -9.48 0.66
CA GLY A 372 18.05 -9.74 -0.56
C GLY A 372 18.30 -8.72 -1.66
N VAL A 373 17.41 -8.71 -2.63
CA VAL A 373 17.46 -7.81 -3.78
C VAL A 373 16.11 -7.16 -3.98
N LEU A 374 16.11 -5.85 -4.15
CA LEU A 374 14.95 -5.06 -4.52
C LEU A 374 14.87 -4.96 -6.05
N TYR A 375 13.68 -5.02 -6.58
CA TYR A 375 13.35 -4.90 -7.99
C TYR A 375 12.22 -3.89 -8.18
N VAL A 376 12.09 -3.35 -9.39
CA VAL A 376 10.97 -2.52 -9.82
C VAL A 376 10.33 -3.10 -11.08
N ALA A 377 9.00 -2.98 -11.20
CA ALA A 377 8.23 -3.57 -12.29
C ALA A 377 8.39 -2.78 -13.61
N GLN A 378 8.54 -3.49 -14.70
CA GLN A 378 8.38 -2.99 -16.07
C GLN A 378 7.35 -3.86 -16.79
N PHE A 379 6.18 -3.29 -17.05
CA PHE A 379 5.10 -3.95 -17.79
C PHE A 379 5.32 -3.84 -19.29
N LYS A 380 4.83 -4.81 -20.06
CA LYS A 380 4.91 -4.84 -21.52
C LYS A 380 3.53 -5.02 -22.14
N GLU A 381 3.37 -4.49 -23.34
CA GLU A 381 2.12 -4.50 -24.11
C GLU A 381 1.58 -5.90 -24.46
N ASP A 382 2.45 -6.90 -24.48
CA ASP A 382 2.09 -8.29 -24.77
C ASP A 382 1.53 -9.07 -23.59
N GLY A 383 1.36 -8.39 -22.42
CA GLY A 383 0.90 -9.00 -21.19
C GLY A 383 1.99 -9.68 -20.38
N THR A 384 3.25 -9.51 -20.79
CA THR A 384 4.40 -9.92 -19.98
C THR A 384 4.97 -8.73 -19.21
N GLY A 385 5.86 -9.01 -18.27
CA GLY A 385 6.63 -7.99 -17.59
C GLY A 385 7.96 -8.53 -17.08
N VAL A 386 8.80 -7.60 -16.65
CA VAL A 386 10.11 -7.92 -16.06
C VAL A 386 10.31 -7.14 -14.77
N TRP A 387 11.01 -7.74 -13.84
CA TRP A 387 11.47 -7.13 -12.61
C TRP A 387 12.91 -6.66 -12.80
N ASN A 388 13.10 -5.35 -12.95
CA ASN A 388 14.40 -4.72 -13.10
C ASN A 388 15.09 -4.61 -11.74
N GLU A 389 16.30 -5.14 -11.64
CA GLU A 389 17.07 -5.14 -10.39
C GLU A 389 17.50 -3.70 -9.98
N LEU A 390 17.28 -3.33 -8.73
CA LEU A 390 17.73 -2.09 -8.11
C LEU A 390 18.97 -2.34 -7.24
N SER A 391 20.10 -2.56 -7.91
CA SER A 391 21.40 -2.72 -7.27
C SER A 391 22.54 -2.29 -8.19
N PRO A 392 23.77 -2.14 -7.68
CA PRO A 392 24.94 -1.86 -8.52
C PRO A 392 25.26 -2.94 -9.57
N ARG A 393 24.62 -4.13 -9.51
CA ARG A 393 24.73 -5.15 -10.55
C ARG A 393 23.96 -4.82 -11.82
N ASN A 394 22.94 -3.97 -11.72
CA ASN A 394 22.26 -3.40 -12.88
C ASN A 394 23.23 -2.43 -13.59
N PRO A 395 23.61 -2.66 -14.86
CA PRO A 395 24.56 -1.79 -15.56
C PRO A 395 24.21 -0.30 -15.56
N LYS A 396 22.92 0.03 -15.56
CA LYS A 396 22.44 1.41 -15.50
C LYS A 396 22.71 2.07 -14.14
N LEU A 397 22.80 1.28 -13.07
CA LEU A 397 23.01 1.73 -11.68
C LEU A 397 24.41 1.45 -11.15
N ALA A 398 25.32 0.89 -11.96
CA ALA A 398 26.65 0.45 -11.52
C ALA A 398 27.53 1.55 -10.90
N HIS A 399 27.24 2.82 -11.17
CA HIS A 399 27.94 3.98 -10.61
C HIS A 399 27.35 4.48 -9.28
N LYS A 400 26.26 3.89 -8.79
CA LYS A 400 25.60 4.25 -7.53
C LYS A 400 25.91 3.22 -6.45
N SER A 401 26.09 3.67 -5.20
CA SER A 401 26.19 2.74 -4.08
C SER A 401 24.82 2.12 -3.76
N LEU A 402 24.81 0.93 -3.16
CA LEU A 402 23.55 0.30 -2.73
C LEU A 402 22.79 1.18 -1.72
N ALA A 403 23.49 1.83 -0.80
CA ALA A 403 22.87 2.76 0.14
C ALA A 403 22.19 3.94 -0.57
N TRP A 404 22.82 4.52 -1.58
CA TRP A 404 22.20 5.59 -2.38
C TRP A 404 20.93 5.08 -3.10
N ILE A 405 21.01 3.89 -3.70
CA ILE A 405 19.87 3.27 -4.40
C ILE A 405 18.68 3.07 -3.45
N MET A 406 18.95 2.60 -2.23
CA MET A 406 17.88 2.36 -1.24
C MET A 406 17.29 3.64 -0.65
N VAL A 407 18.09 4.71 -0.49
CA VAL A 407 17.58 6.01 -0.01
C VAL A 407 16.84 6.77 -1.10
N ASN A 408 17.28 6.64 -2.35
CA ASN A 408 16.72 7.31 -3.52
C ASN A 408 16.07 6.30 -4.48
N THR A 409 15.20 5.46 -3.93
CA THR A 409 14.65 4.31 -4.66
C THR A 409 13.85 4.72 -5.88
N ARG A 410 13.06 5.80 -5.81
CA ARG A 410 12.32 6.36 -6.95
C ARG A 410 13.27 6.77 -8.09
N ALA A 411 14.32 7.52 -7.80
CA ALA A 411 15.32 7.91 -8.80
C ALA A 411 16.08 6.71 -9.39
N ALA A 412 16.33 5.67 -8.59
CA ALA A 412 16.93 4.44 -9.09
C ALA A 412 15.98 3.67 -10.01
N ALA A 413 14.68 3.67 -9.72
CA ALA A 413 13.63 3.07 -10.55
C ALA A 413 13.46 3.81 -11.89
N ASP A 414 13.55 5.14 -11.88
CA ASP A 414 13.59 5.97 -13.11
C ASP A 414 14.72 5.51 -14.03
N ILE A 415 15.93 5.40 -13.49
CA ILE A 415 17.13 4.96 -14.22
C ILE A 415 16.98 3.51 -14.71
N ALA A 416 16.36 2.65 -13.91
CA ALA A 416 16.14 1.24 -14.27
C ALA A 416 15.13 1.07 -15.42
N GLY A 417 14.24 2.04 -15.64
CA GLY A 417 13.23 2.01 -16.71
C GLY A 417 11.94 1.32 -16.27
N ALA A 418 11.47 1.65 -15.06
CA ALA A 418 10.22 1.16 -14.52
C ALA A 418 8.99 1.70 -15.28
N THR A 419 7.86 1.02 -15.18
CA THR A 419 6.58 1.51 -15.72
C THR A 419 5.87 2.40 -14.72
N LYS A 420 5.51 3.60 -15.15
CA LYS A 420 4.71 4.54 -14.36
C LYS A 420 3.29 4.04 -14.19
N MET A 421 2.83 3.91 -12.95
CA MET A 421 1.52 3.40 -12.58
C MET A 421 0.54 4.53 -12.18
N ASP A 422 -0.72 4.17 -12.00
CA ASP A 422 -1.82 5.08 -11.69
C ASP A 422 -2.14 5.02 -10.18
N ARG A 423 -1.23 5.49 -9.30
CA ARG A 423 -1.29 5.36 -7.84
C ARG A 423 -1.42 3.89 -7.42
N PRO A 424 -0.32 3.14 -7.36
CA PRO A 424 -0.36 1.76 -6.91
C PRO A 424 -0.49 1.69 -5.38
N GLU A 425 -1.62 1.20 -4.94
CA GLU A 425 -2.05 1.08 -3.56
C GLU A 425 -1.71 -0.30 -2.99
N TRP A 426 -2.68 -0.91 -2.31
CA TRP A 426 -2.51 -2.19 -1.67
C TRP A 426 -2.28 -3.33 -2.68
N ILE A 427 -1.47 -4.30 -2.25
CA ILE A 427 -1.21 -5.53 -2.99
C ILE A 427 -1.61 -6.72 -2.12
N THR A 428 -2.25 -7.74 -2.71
CA THR A 428 -2.58 -8.98 -2.03
C THR A 428 -2.27 -10.20 -2.87
N VAL A 429 -2.16 -11.36 -2.22
CA VAL A 429 -1.99 -12.66 -2.88
C VAL A 429 -3.26 -13.47 -2.77
N GLY A 430 -3.81 -13.87 -3.89
CA GLY A 430 -4.97 -14.75 -4.00
C GLY A 430 -4.60 -16.23 -4.14
N GLN A 431 -5.56 -17.02 -4.60
CA GLN A 431 -5.30 -18.42 -4.94
C GLN A 431 -4.38 -18.53 -6.16
N ASN A 432 -3.67 -19.64 -6.28
CA ASN A 432 -2.78 -19.96 -7.40
C ASN A 432 -1.62 -18.97 -7.60
N GLU A 433 -1.14 -18.36 -6.50
CA GLU A 433 -0.04 -17.39 -6.54
C GLU A 433 -0.37 -16.12 -7.37
N GLU A 434 -1.65 -15.86 -7.65
CA GLU A 434 -2.08 -14.61 -8.30
C GLU A 434 -1.91 -13.43 -7.35
N MET A 435 -1.20 -12.41 -7.80
CA MET A 435 -1.09 -11.13 -7.12
C MET A 435 -2.15 -10.17 -7.66
N PHE A 436 -2.69 -9.33 -6.79
CA PHE A 436 -3.62 -8.25 -7.16
C PHE A 436 -3.09 -6.94 -6.62
N CYS A 437 -3.26 -5.86 -7.39
CA CYS A 437 -2.92 -4.50 -6.97
C CYS A 437 -4.03 -3.56 -7.40
N THR A 438 -4.48 -2.75 -6.48
CA THR A 438 -5.38 -1.62 -6.74
C THR A 438 -4.60 -0.45 -7.30
N LEU A 439 -5.21 0.25 -8.25
CA LEU A 439 -4.68 1.44 -8.89
C LEU A 439 -5.81 2.48 -8.85
N THR A 440 -5.70 3.45 -7.95
CA THR A 440 -6.81 4.28 -7.51
C THR A 440 -7.31 5.22 -8.59
N ASN A 441 -6.43 5.97 -9.22
CA ASN A 441 -6.78 6.88 -10.31
C ASN A 441 -5.52 7.52 -10.94
N ASN A 442 -5.71 8.17 -12.08
CA ASN A 442 -4.71 9.10 -12.61
C ASN A 442 -5.40 10.31 -13.22
N ASN A 443 -5.71 11.29 -12.39
CA ASN A 443 -6.33 12.55 -12.79
C ASN A 443 -5.35 13.58 -13.34
N ALA A 444 -4.06 13.31 -13.28
CA ALA A 444 -2.98 14.22 -13.69
C ALA A 444 -3.01 14.59 -15.19
N THR A 445 -4.17 14.59 -15.78
CA THR A 445 -4.42 14.69 -17.20
C THR A 445 -4.81 16.07 -17.68
N ASN A 446 -4.81 17.05 -16.83
CA ASN A 446 -4.96 18.45 -17.27
C ASN A 446 -3.92 18.85 -18.32
N ALA A 447 -2.96 17.98 -18.59
CA ALA A 447 -1.90 18.12 -19.57
C ALA A 447 -1.72 16.85 -20.41
N ASN A 448 -2.80 16.13 -20.81
CA ASN A 448 -2.63 15.03 -21.75
C ASN A 448 -2.41 15.58 -23.15
N PRO A 449 -1.18 15.56 -23.72
CA PRO A 449 -0.91 16.02 -25.06
C PRO A 449 -1.73 15.23 -26.09
N ALA A 450 -1.88 15.76 -27.30
CA ALA A 450 -2.53 15.03 -28.37
C ALA A 450 -1.80 13.70 -28.67
N LYS A 451 -2.52 12.69 -29.11
CA LYS A 451 -1.95 11.39 -29.49
C LYS A 451 -0.82 11.57 -30.52
N GLY A 452 0.35 11.09 -30.18
CA GLY A 452 1.58 11.22 -31.00
C GLY A 452 2.52 12.35 -30.56
N GLU A 453 2.10 13.19 -29.62
CA GLU A 453 2.95 14.23 -29.03
C GLU A 453 3.77 13.67 -27.85
N PRO A 454 4.98 14.19 -27.60
CA PRO A 454 5.77 13.81 -26.43
C PRO A 454 5.00 14.01 -25.13
N GLY A 455 5.03 12.99 -24.26
CA GLY A 455 4.30 13.01 -23.00
C GLY A 455 2.80 12.71 -23.12
N HIS A 456 2.31 12.38 -24.34
CA HIS A 456 0.94 11.88 -24.48
C HIS A 456 0.74 10.64 -23.61
N ARG A 457 -0.28 10.70 -22.76
CA ARG A 457 -0.77 9.56 -21.97
C ARG A 457 -2.11 9.18 -22.53
N PRO A 458 -2.21 8.09 -23.31
CA PRO A 458 -3.49 7.62 -23.76
C PRO A 458 -4.35 7.37 -22.52
N ALA A 459 -5.54 7.94 -22.48
CA ALA A 459 -6.52 7.54 -21.49
C ALA A 459 -6.74 6.03 -21.60
N ASN A 460 -7.08 5.38 -20.51
CA ASN A 460 -7.50 3.99 -20.53
C ASN A 460 -8.58 3.87 -21.63
N PRO A 461 -8.42 2.97 -22.61
CA PRO A 461 -9.33 2.87 -23.75
C PRO A 461 -10.78 2.54 -23.34
N ALA A 462 -11.00 2.09 -22.13
CA ALA A 462 -12.32 1.90 -21.57
C ALA A 462 -13.00 3.23 -21.17
N TYR A 463 -12.25 4.31 -21.04
CA TYR A 463 -12.76 5.62 -20.62
C TYR A 463 -12.77 6.57 -21.82
N THR A 464 -13.94 6.80 -22.35
CA THR A 464 -14.19 7.80 -23.38
C THR A 464 -15.37 8.66 -22.96
N ASP A 465 -15.34 9.95 -23.35
CA ASP A 465 -16.51 10.81 -23.19
C ASP A 465 -17.65 10.41 -24.16
N ALA A 466 -18.77 11.14 -24.08
CA ALA A 466 -19.93 10.88 -24.92
C ALA A 466 -19.65 11.03 -26.43
N GLU A 467 -18.63 11.80 -26.78
CA GLU A 467 -18.16 12.04 -28.14
C GLU A 467 -17.10 11.01 -28.59
N GLY A 468 -16.77 10.02 -27.74
CA GLY A 468 -15.77 8.98 -28.02
C GLY A 468 -14.32 9.46 -27.91
N LYS A 469 -14.08 10.60 -27.26
CA LYS A 469 -12.75 11.14 -27.02
C LYS A 469 -12.14 10.49 -25.76
N PRO A 470 -10.88 10.04 -25.80
CA PRO A 470 -10.22 9.53 -24.62
C PRO A 470 -10.19 10.55 -23.47
N VAL A 471 -10.54 10.12 -22.27
CA VAL A 471 -10.50 10.89 -21.04
C VAL A 471 -9.60 10.20 -20.01
N ALA A 472 -9.24 10.91 -18.97
CA ALA A 472 -8.43 10.38 -17.88
C ALA A 472 -9.10 9.20 -17.17
N ASN A 473 -8.29 8.30 -16.63
CA ASN A 473 -8.76 7.28 -15.70
C ASN A 473 -8.97 7.91 -14.32
N SER A 474 -10.16 8.42 -14.07
CA SER A 474 -10.54 9.05 -12.80
C SER A 474 -11.11 8.07 -11.77
N ASP A 475 -11.37 6.84 -12.16
CA ASP A 475 -12.10 5.88 -11.34
C ASP A 475 -11.27 4.65 -10.96
N GLY A 476 -10.10 4.49 -11.56
CA GLY A 476 -9.15 3.44 -11.22
C GLY A 476 -9.48 2.06 -11.79
N HIS A 477 -8.65 1.10 -11.42
CA HIS A 477 -8.75 -0.30 -11.85
C HIS A 477 -7.93 -1.21 -10.92
N ILE A 478 -8.09 -2.51 -11.10
CA ILE A 478 -7.34 -3.54 -10.38
C ILE A 478 -6.63 -4.40 -11.41
N ILE A 479 -5.32 -4.53 -11.27
CA ILE A 479 -4.51 -5.45 -12.08
C ILE A 479 -4.23 -6.75 -11.31
N LYS A 480 -3.90 -7.79 -12.06
CA LYS A 480 -3.39 -9.04 -11.50
C LYS A 480 -2.18 -9.54 -12.28
N TRP A 481 -1.30 -10.26 -11.60
CA TRP A 481 -0.17 -10.92 -12.24
C TRP A 481 0.22 -12.23 -11.55
N VAL A 482 0.96 -13.04 -12.27
CA VAL A 482 1.62 -14.24 -11.74
C VAL A 482 3.12 -14.16 -12.08
N ASP A 483 3.93 -14.27 -11.05
CA ASP A 483 5.39 -14.29 -11.21
C ASP A 483 5.90 -15.66 -11.67
N ALA A 484 6.98 -15.66 -12.42
CA ALA A 484 7.73 -16.87 -12.67
C ALA A 484 8.38 -17.41 -11.39
N ASP A 485 8.70 -18.71 -11.40
CA ASP A 485 9.43 -19.39 -10.32
C ASP A 485 8.85 -19.20 -8.90
N GLY A 486 7.52 -19.23 -8.76
CA GLY A 486 6.85 -19.12 -7.46
C GLY A 486 7.33 -17.86 -6.73
N HIS A 487 6.97 -16.70 -7.24
CA HIS A 487 7.32 -15.36 -6.78
C HIS A 487 8.81 -14.95 -6.87
N THR A 488 9.74 -15.89 -7.03
CA THR A 488 11.18 -15.57 -6.96
C THR A 488 11.83 -15.24 -8.30
N GLY A 489 11.10 -15.38 -9.42
CA GLY A 489 11.58 -15.08 -10.77
C GLY A 489 11.67 -13.59 -11.07
N THR A 490 12.27 -13.26 -12.21
CA THR A 490 12.44 -11.87 -12.67
C THR A 490 11.53 -11.50 -13.84
N THR A 491 10.53 -12.35 -14.13
CA THR A 491 9.50 -12.11 -15.15
C THR A 491 8.13 -12.45 -14.60
N PHE A 492 7.10 -11.85 -15.19
CA PHE A 492 5.71 -12.09 -14.81
C PHE A 492 4.78 -11.99 -16.02
N HIS A 493 3.56 -12.51 -15.86
CA HIS A 493 2.43 -12.28 -16.77
C HIS A 493 1.35 -11.53 -16.04
N TRP A 494 0.77 -10.52 -16.69
CA TRP A 494 -0.23 -9.64 -16.09
C TRP A 494 -1.47 -9.47 -16.95
N ASP A 495 -2.59 -9.14 -16.29
CA ASP A 495 -3.84 -8.75 -16.94
C ASP A 495 -4.65 -7.83 -16.02
N PHE A 496 -5.73 -7.24 -16.53
CA PHE A 496 -6.73 -6.60 -15.68
C PHE A 496 -7.53 -7.66 -14.91
N PHE A 497 -7.82 -7.35 -13.65
CA PHE A 497 -8.84 -8.05 -12.89
C PHE A 497 -10.18 -7.32 -13.00
N ALA A 498 -10.21 -6.01 -12.80
CA ALA A 498 -11.39 -5.17 -12.90
C ALA A 498 -11.03 -3.76 -13.35
N ILE A 499 -11.94 -3.13 -14.07
CA ILE A 499 -11.92 -1.70 -14.39
C ILE A 499 -13.13 -1.10 -13.69
N ALA A 500 -12.91 -0.19 -12.75
CA ALA A 500 -13.91 0.26 -11.79
C ALA A 500 -15.22 0.73 -12.45
N LYS A 501 -15.13 1.54 -13.48
CA LYS A 501 -16.30 2.10 -14.21
C LYS A 501 -17.03 1.10 -15.10
N GLU A 502 -16.42 -0.03 -15.44
CA GLU A 502 -17.00 -1.05 -16.32
C GLU A 502 -17.66 -2.18 -15.53
N VAL A 503 -17.18 -2.43 -14.32
CA VAL A 503 -17.71 -3.47 -13.44
C VAL A 503 -18.96 -2.95 -12.72
N LYS A 504 -19.98 -3.79 -12.69
CA LYS A 504 -21.23 -3.52 -11.98
C LYS A 504 -21.58 -4.68 -11.09
N ASP A 505 -22.08 -4.36 -9.89
CA ASP A 505 -22.68 -5.35 -9.01
C ASP A 505 -24.04 -5.84 -9.55
N GLU A 506 -24.69 -6.73 -8.81
CA GLU A 506 -26.01 -7.28 -9.17
C GLU A 506 -27.13 -6.22 -9.24
N ASN A 507 -26.93 -5.04 -8.63
CA ASN A 507 -27.84 -3.90 -8.67
C ASN A 507 -27.50 -2.89 -9.78
N GLY A 508 -26.45 -3.15 -10.55
CA GLY A 508 -25.94 -2.25 -11.59
C GLY A 508 -25.15 -1.06 -11.07
N GLN A 509 -24.71 -1.12 -9.81
CA GLN A 509 -23.90 -0.10 -9.15
C GLN A 509 -22.44 -0.29 -9.51
N MET A 510 -21.70 0.82 -9.64
CA MET A 510 -20.28 0.86 -9.94
C MET A 510 -19.51 1.39 -8.73
N PHE A 511 -18.21 1.17 -8.73
CA PHE A 511 -17.28 1.76 -7.76
C PHE A 511 -16.22 2.62 -8.47
N GLY A 512 -15.50 3.42 -7.71
CA GLY A 512 -14.33 4.19 -8.10
C GLY A 512 -13.28 4.15 -7.03
N SER A 513 -12.07 4.61 -7.36
CA SER A 513 -10.96 4.76 -6.42
C SER A 513 -10.71 3.50 -5.56
N PRO A 514 -10.44 2.32 -6.16
CA PRO A 514 -10.07 1.13 -5.39
C PRO A 514 -8.73 1.36 -4.71
N ASP A 515 -8.66 1.08 -3.42
CA ASP A 515 -7.55 1.33 -2.53
C ASP A 515 -7.16 0.06 -1.76
N GLY A 516 -7.73 -0.19 -0.58
CA GLY A 516 -7.50 -1.40 0.18
C GLY A 516 -7.91 -2.67 -0.59
N ILE A 517 -7.07 -3.71 -0.56
CA ILE A 517 -7.39 -5.00 -1.18
C ILE A 517 -6.88 -6.17 -0.35
N TRP A 518 -7.74 -7.17 -0.14
CA TRP A 518 -7.39 -8.37 0.60
C TRP A 518 -8.02 -9.64 0.00
N ALA A 519 -7.22 -10.67 -0.24
CA ALA A 519 -7.71 -11.99 -0.65
C ALA A 519 -7.71 -12.97 0.53
N ASP A 520 -8.83 -13.65 0.76
CA ASP A 520 -9.03 -14.51 1.92
C ASP A 520 -8.54 -15.97 1.74
N GLY A 521 -7.89 -16.28 0.63
CA GLY A 521 -7.43 -17.62 0.29
C GLY A 521 -8.56 -18.61 -0.07
N LYS A 522 -9.84 -18.21 0.01
CA LYS A 522 -11.02 -19.00 -0.36
C LYS A 522 -11.58 -18.64 -1.73
N GLY A 523 -10.93 -17.72 -2.42
CA GLY A 523 -11.31 -17.22 -3.73
C GLY A 523 -12.21 -15.99 -3.68
N ARG A 524 -12.22 -15.26 -2.56
CA ARG A 524 -12.84 -13.94 -2.43
C ARG A 524 -11.75 -12.88 -2.36
N VAL A 525 -11.98 -11.79 -3.06
CA VAL A 525 -11.13 -10.60 -3.03
C VAL A 525 -11.99 -9.46 -2.48
N PHE A 526 -11.60 -8.93 -1.34
CA PHE A 526 -12.21 -7.76 -0.71
C PHE A 526 -11.53 -6.52 -1.25
N VAL A 527 -12.31 -5.49 -1.57
CA VAL A 527 -11.81 -4.22 -2.10
C VAL A 527 -12.47 -3.10 -1.31
N GLU A 528 -11.67 -2.25 -0.73
CA GLU A 528 -12.08 -1.00 -0.10
C GLU A 528 -11.80 0.15 -1.06
N THR A 529 -12.65 1.15 -1.05
CA THR A 529 -12.47 2.34 -1.87
C THR A 529 -12.14 3.53 -0.98
N ASP A 530 -11.27 4.41 -1.44
CA ASP A 530 -11.01 5.71 -0.82
C ASP A 530 -10.92 6.80 -1.88
N GLY A 531 -11.95 7.65 -1.94
CA GLY A 531 -11.96 8.78 -2.86
C GLY A 531 -13.28 9.00 -3.60
N THR A 532 -13.19 9.50 -4.83
CA THR A 532 -14.38 9.87 -5.59
C THR A 532 -15.16 8.64 -6.05
N GLN A 533 -16.38 8.51 -5.53
CA GLN A 533 -17.31 7.46 -5.95
C GLN A 533 -18.28 7.93 -7.03
N PRO A 534 -18.70 7.02 -7.95
CA PRO A 534 -19.75 7.32 -8.90
C PRO A 534 -21.03 7.80 -8.20
N GLY A 535 -21.62 8.91 -8.66
CA GLY A 535 -22.85 9.47 -8.08
C GLY A 535 -22.67 10.22 -6.76
N LYS A 536 -21.44 10.49 -6.31
CA LYS A 536 -21.12 11.14 -5.03
C LYS A 536 -21.59 10.36 -3.79
N ASN A 537 -21.52 9.07 -3.88
CA ASN A 537 -21.80 8.16 -2.77
C ASN A 537 -20.59 8.06 -1.82
N ASN A 538 -20.78 7.46 -0.67
CA ASN A 538 -19.73 7.11 0.28
C ASN A 538 -18.83 6.00 -0.29
N ASP A 539 -17.67 5.85 0.31
CA ASP A 539 -16.77 4.74 0.06
C ASP A 539 -17.42 3.39 0.37
N GLN A 540 -16.91 2.35 -0.28
CA GLN A 540 -17.52 1.04 -0.34
C GLN A 540 -16.54 -0.04 0.13
N LEU A 541 -17.06 -1.07 0.78
CA LEU A 541 -16.41 -2.36 0.92
C LEU A 541 -17.08 -3.34 -0.03
N LEU A 542 -16.36 -3.79 -1.02
CA LEU A 542 -16.81 -4.70 -2.07
C LEU A 542 -16.18 -6.09 -1.88
N VAL A 543 -16.87 -7.11 -2.38
CA VAL A 543 -16.30 -8.47 -2.44
C VAL A 543 -16.43 -8.99 -3.86
N ALA A 544 -15.33 -9.46 -4.42
CA ALA A 544 -15.27 -10.06 -5.74
C ALA A 544 -14.97 -11.55 -5.67
N ASP A 545 -15.55 -12.33 -6.58
CA ASP A 545 -15.07 -13.68 -6.85
C ASP A 545 -13.77 -13.62 -7.67
N GLN A 546 -12.70 -14.22 -7.17
CA GLN A 546 -11.37 -14.15 -7.79
C GLN A 546 -11.35 -14.72 -9.23
N GLN A 547 -12.20 -15.71 -9.53
CA GLN A 547 -12.17 -16.40 -10.84
C GLN A 547 -13.02 -15.68 -11.89
N THR A 548 -14.17 -15.13 -11.48
CA THR A 548 -15.14 -14.54 -12.40
C THR A 548 -15.05 -13.02 -12.47
N ALA A 549 -14.39 -12.38 -11.52
CA ALA A 549 -14.41 -10.93 -11.31
C ALA A 549 -15.85 -10.37 -11.16
N GLU A 550 -16.73 -11.17 -10.54
CA GLU A 550 -18.10 -10.76 -10.21
C GLU A 550 -18.09 -10.08 -8.85
N PHE A 551 -18.61 -8.87 -8.74
CA PHE A 551 -18.58 -8.02 -7.55
C PHE A 551 -19.94 -7.95 -6.86
N LYS A 552 -19.89 -7.82 -5.53
CA LYS A 552 -21.02 -7.47 -4.67
C LYS A 552 -20.62 -6.43 -3.65
#